data_2c63dadcd19d0afb92331da5752472ab
#
_entry.id   2c63dadcd19d0afb92331da5752472ab
#
_cell.length_a   1.000
_cell.length_b   1.000
_cell.length_c   1.000
_cell.angle_alpha   90.00
_cell.angle_beta   90.00
_cell.angle_gamma   90.00
#
_symmetry.space_group_name_H-M   'P 1'
#
loop_
_entity.id
_entity.type
_entity.pdbx_description
1 polymer ?
#
loop_
_entity_poly.entity_id
_entity_poly.type
_entity_poly.pdbx_seq_one_letter_code
_entity_poly.pdbx_strand_id
1 'polypeptide(L)'
;MAKTIQFRAPIQENEARLVAGMADKRRRTQYELYAYCSDYFWDNYRGVFFAEENAAAEILQNTFIAFWENIERKKIYVEDGIVMGKDNKPLNGSILTYFMSIARNKYLEYGREHPVYADPETELGRLLRAEGFDPNEYIDMLYDSGENMMLDIIADVISHMSPRCSQILTKFYYEEKKLETILMEMPTIESYDALKTKKNKCMNSLRKSARDIYKRKLNS
;
A
#
# COMPACT_ATOMS: atom_id res chain seq x y z
N MET A 1 -19.28 20.57 9.77
CA MET A 1 -20.35 19.55 9.76
C MET A 1 -20.51 18.97 8.36
N ALA A 2 -20.21 17.68 8.20
CA ALA A 2 -20.75 16.73 7.24
C ALA A 2 -20.90 17.11 5.76
N LYS A 3 -19.81 17.11 4.99
CA LYS A 3 -19.86 17.00 3.53
C LYS A 3 -19.15 15.75 2.97
N THR A 4 -18.58 14.90 3.82
CA THR A 4 -17.74 13.77 3.41
C THR A 4 -18.51 12.50 3.08
N ILE A 5 -19.77 12.38 3.43
CA ILE A 5 -20.58 11.15 3.32
C ILE A 5 -21.17 10.94 1.92
N GLN A 6 -21.33 11.98 1.11
CA GLN A 6 -22.04 11.86 -0.19
C GLN A 6 -21.22 11.29 -1.35
N PHE A 7 -19.88 11.25 -1.27
CA PHE A 7 -19.04 10.74 -2.36
C PHE A 7 -18.74 9.24 -2.28
N ARG A 8 -18.89 8.60 -1.11
CA ARG A 8 -18.62 7.16 -0.95
C ARG A 8 -19.73 6.25 -1.44
N ALA A 9 -20.99 6.61 -1.26
CA ALA A 9 -22.11 5.77 -1.65
C ALA A 9 -22.09 5.36 -3.13
N PRO A 10 -21.85 6.26 -4.12
CA PRO A 10 -21.82 5.87 -5.54
C PRO A 10 -20.67 4.92 -5.89
N ILE A 11 -19.52 5.05 -5.22
CA ILE A 11 -18.36 4.18 -5.45
C ILE A 11 -18.65 2.78 -4.91
N GLN A 12 -19.18 2.67 -3.69
CA GLN A 12 -19.51 1.39 -3.07
C GLN A 12 -20.60 0.65 -3.84
N GLU A 13 -21.64 1.34 -4.32
CA GLU A 13 -22.68 0.74 -5.17
C GLU A 13 -22.11 0.20 -6.48
N ASN A 14 -21.21 0.95 -7.13
CA ASN A 14 -20.56 0.50 -8.34
C ASN A 14 -19.65 -0.71 -8.09
N GLU A 15 -18.88 -0.71 -7.01
CA GLU A 15 -18.01 -1.82 -6.64
C GLU A 15 -18.81 -3.09 -6.29
N ALA A 16 -19.91 -2.96 -5.55
CA ALA A 16 -20.81 -4.06 -5.25
C ALA A 16 -21.40 -4.65 -6.53
N ARG A 17 -21.84 -3.81 -7.48
CA ARG A 17 -22.34 -4.24 -8.79
C ARG A 17 -21.27 -5.01 -9.57
N LEU A 18 -20.04 -4.54 -9.56
CA LEU A 18 -18.92 -5.17 -10.27
C LEU A 18 -18.58 -6.54 -9.67
N VAL A 19 -18.49 -6.64 -8.35
CA VAL A 19 -18.19 -7.90 -7.65
C VAL A 19 -19.33 -8.91 -7.84
N ALA A 20 -20.60 -8.49 -7.69
CA ALA A 20 -21.75 -9.36 -7.92
C ALA A 20 -21.82 -9.86 -9.37
N GLY A 21 -21.62 -8.97 -10.35
CA GLY A 21 -21.63 -9.36 -11.76
C GLY A 21 -20.46 -10.25 -12.16
N MET A 22 -19.31 -10.13 -11.47
CA MET A 22 -18.18 -11.05 -11.62
C MET A 22 -18.52 -12.44 -11.09
N ALA A 23 -19.13 -12.53 -9.90
CA ALA A 23 -19.61 -13.78 -9.30
C ALA A 23 -20.66 -14.49 -10.19
N ASP A 24 -21.56 -13.71 -10.81
CA ASP A 24 -22.57 -14.20 -11.76
C ASP A 24 -21.99 -14.54 -13.14
N LYS A 25 -20.68 -14.43 -13.35
CA LYS A 25 -20.00 -14.68 -14.63
C LYS A 25 -20.51 -13.84 -15.80
N ARG A 26 -21.00 -12.65 -15.53
CA ARG A 26 -21.47 -11.70 -16.55
C ARG A 26 -20.31 -11.14 -17.33
N ARG A 27 -20.16 -11.56 -18.58
CA ARG A 27 -19.00 -11.22 -19.43
C ARG A 27 -18.69 -9.72 -19.50
N ARG A 28 -19.73 -8.89 -19.62
CA ARG A 28 -19.57 -7.44 -19.66
C ARG A 28 -18.98 -6.91 -18.34
N THR A 29 -19.49 -7.39 -17.21
CA THR A 29 -19.01 -6.95 -15.88
C THR A 29 -17.59 -7.44 -15.61
N GLN A 30 -17.19 -8.60 -16.15
CA GLN A 30 -15.81 -9.08 -16.06
C GLN A 30 -14.84 -8.10 -16.74
N TYR A 31 -15.18 -7.61 -17.95
CA TYR A 31 -14.38 -6.60 -18.64
C TYR A 31 -14.36 -5.26 -17.89
N GLU A 32 -15.51 -4.82 -17.39
CA GLU A 32 -15.62 -3.57 -16.64
C GLU A 32 -14.78 -3.62 -15.34
N LEU A 33 -14.82 -4.75 -14.62
CA LEU A 33 -14.02 -4.95 -13.40
C LEU A 33 -12.53 -5.01 -13.71
N TYR A 34 -12.15 -5.73 -14.78
CA TYR A 34 -10.74 -5.78 -15.21
C TYR A 34 -10.23 -4.38 -15.54
N ALA A 35 -10.95 -3.63 -16.37
CA ALA A 35 -10.57 -2.28 -16.73
C ALA A 35 -10.44 -1.38 -15.50
N TYR A 36 -11.44 -1.41 -14.60
CA TYR A 36 -11.44 -0.62 -13.38
C TYR A 36 -10.22 -0.88 -12.48
N CYS A 37 -9.87 -2.16 -12.29
CA CYS A 37 -8.70 -2.54 -11.51
C CYS A 37 -7.37 -2.26 -12.24
N SER A 38 -7.34 -2.50 -13.56
CA SER A 38 -6.17 -2.29 -14.40
C SER A 38 -5.78 -0.82 -14.50
N ASP A 39 -6.75 0.07 -14.75
CA ASP A 39 -6.51 1.50 -14.83
C ASP A 39 -5.91 2.01 -13.51
N TYR A 40 -6.52 1.63 -12.40
CA TYR A 40 -6.00 2.00 -11.08
C TYR A 40 -4.60 1.44 -10.80
N PHE A 41 -4.32 0.20 -11.23
CA PHE A 41 -3.00 -0.41 -11.07
C PHE A 41 -1.95 0.39 -11.86
N TRP A 42 -2.21 0.69 -13.14
CA TRP A 42 -1.25 1.41 -13.98
C TRP A 42 -0.99 2.84 -13.50
N ASP A 43 -2.01 3.51 -12.97
CA ASP A 43 -1.86 4.85 -12.41
C ASP A 43 -0.98 4.86 -11.14
N ASN A 44 -0.94 3.74 -10.40
CA ASN A 44 -0.33 3.71 -9.08
C ASN A 44 0.90 2.79 -8.98
N TYR A 45 1.16 1.89 -9.95
CA TYR A 45 2.18 0.85 -9.79
C TYR A 45 3.59 1.40 -9.61
N ARG A 46 3.95 2.49 -10.31
CA ARG A 46 5.28 3.10 -10.23
C ARG A 46 5.59 3.68 -8.85
N GLY A 47 4.57 4.11 -8.11
CA GLY A 47 4.72 4.59 -6.74
C GLY A 47 4.80 3.47 -5.71
N VAL A 48 4.32 2.26 -6.05
CA VAL A 48 4.20 1.13 -5.14
C VAL A 48 5.21 0.03 -5.44
N PHE A 49 5.48 -0.22 -6.72
CA PHE A 49 6.34 -1.30 -7.20
C PHE A 49 7.52 -0.74 -8.00
N PHE A 50 8.72 -1.18 -7.67
CA PHE A 50 9.94 -0.89 -8.42
C PHE A 50 10.15 -1.99 -9.48
N ALA A 51 9.19 -2.14 -10.38
CA ALA A 51 9.20 -3.15 -11.42
C ALA A 51 9.22 -2.50 -12.80
N GLU A 52 9.93 -3.11 -13.73
CA GLU A 52 9.81 -2.77 -15.16
C GLU A 52 8.40 -3.07 -15.66
N GLU A 53 8.00 -2.40 -16.74
CA GLU A 53 6.64 -2.47 -17.28
C GLU A 53 6.18 -3.90 -17.63
N ASN A 54 7.11 -4.74 -18.15
CA ASN A 54 6.82 -6.14 -18.44
C ASN A 54 6.53 -6.95 -17.17
N ALA A 55 7.35 -6.75 -16.12
CA ALA A 55 7.14 -7.38 -14.82
C ALA A 55 5.84 -6.89 -14.17
N ALA A 56 5.54 -5.59 -14.29
CA ALA A 56 4.30 -5.02 -13.79
C ALA A 56 3.07 -5.59 -14.50
N ALA A 57 3.14 -5.84 -15.81
CA ALA A 57 2.06 -6.47 -16.56
C ALA A 57 1.78 -7.92 -16.10
N GLU A 58 2.84 -8.69 -15.84
CA GLU A 58 2.73 -10.05 -15.30
C GLU A 58 2.12 -10.02 -13.88
N ILE A 59 2.59 -9.12 -13.03
CA ILE A 59 2.05 -8.92 -11.69
C ILE A 59 0.57 -8.56 -11.74
N LEU A 60 0.17 -7.62 -12.62
CA LEU A 60 -1.23 -7.26 -12.82
C LEU A 60 -2.10 -8.48 -13.20
N GLN A 61 -1.63 -9.27 -14.17
CA GLN A 61 -2.37 -10.45 -14.62
C GLN A 61 -2.55 -11.48 -13.49
N ASN A 62 -1.47 -11.80 -12.78
CA ASN A 62 -1.49 -12.73 -11.65
C ASN A 62 -2.35 -12.20 -10.50
N THR A 63 -2.36 -10.90 -10.29
CA THR A 63 -3.21 -10.22 -9.31
C THR A 63 -4.69 -10.36 -9.66
N PHE A 64 -5.05 -10.12 -10.92
CA PHE A 64 -6.44 -10.23 -11.34
C PHE A 64 -6.97 -11.66 -11.25
N ILE A 65 -6.15 -12.65 -11.60
CA ILE A 65 -6.49 -14.06 -11.43
C ILE A 65 -6.77 -14.39 -9.95
N ALA A 66 -5.87 -13.97 -9.05
CA ALA A 66 -6.05 -14.21 -7.61
C ALA A 66 -7.26 -13.46 -7.03
N PHE A 67 -7.54 -12.25 -7.50
CA PHE A 67 -8.71 -11.49 -7.13
C PHE A 67 -10.01 -12.16 -7.60
N TRP A 68 -10.05 -12.63 -8.83
CA TRP A 68 -11.15 -13.41 -9.36
C TRP A 68 -11.42 -14.67 -8.53
N GLU A 69 -10.37 -15.47 -8.27
CA GLU A 69 -10.49 -16.66 -7.42
C GLU A 69 -11.03 -16.34 -6.01
N ASN A 70 -10.66 -15.19 -5.44
CA ASN A 70 -11.17 -14.77 -4.15
C ASN A 70 -12.68 -14.46 -4.20
N ILE A 71 -13.19 -13.93 -5.32
CA ILE A 71 -14.63 -13.74 -5.55
C ILE A 71 -15.31 -15.12 -5.73
N GLU A 72 -14.76 -16.01 -6.56
CA GLU A 72 -15.34 -17.34 -6.77
C GLU A 72 -15.40 -18.18 -5.48
N ARG A 73 -14.37 -18.08 -4.64
CA ARG A 73 -14.29 -18.76 -3.34
C ARG A 73 -15.05 -18.04 -2.22
N LYS A 74 -15.80 -16.98 -2.54
CA LYS A 74 -16.54 -16.16 -1.59
C LYS A 74 -15.70 -15.59 -0.44
N LYS A 75 -14.41 -15.36 -0.67
CA LYS A 75 -13.58 -14.57 0.26
C LYS A 75 -13.93 -13.08 0.17
N ILE A 76 -14.38 -12.65 -1.02
CA ILE A 76 -15.05 -11.39 -1.27
C ILE A 76 -16.37 -11.70 -1.96
N TYR A 77 -17.44 -11.12 -1.48
CA TYR A 77 -18.79 -11.31 -2.02
C TYR A 77 -19.65 -10.09 -1.70
N VAL A 78 -20.86 -10.04 -2.24
CA VAL A 78 -21.81 -8.96 -1.96
C VAL A 78 -22.99 -9.50 -1.15
N GLU A 79 -23.32 -8.80 -0.07
CA GLU A 79 -24.48 -9.04 0.76
C GLU A 79 -25.15 -7.69 1.02
N ASP A 80 -26.46 -7.61 0.78
CA ASP A 80 -27.27 -6.39 0.93
C ASP A 80 -26.69 -5.12 0.25
N GLY A 81 -26.04 -5.33 -0.91
CA GLY A 81 -25.41 -4.23 -1.68
C GLY A 81 -24.06 -3.76 -1.12
N ILE A 82 -23.53 -4.43 -0.11
CA ILE A 82 -22.24 -4.13 0.52
C ILE A 82 -21.22 -5.21 0.12
N VAL A 83 -20.01 -4.80 -0.20
CA VAL A 83 -18.91 -5.74 -0.44
C VAL A 83 -18.42 -6.25 0.90
N MET A 84 -18.51 -7.55 1.09
CA MET A 84 -18.06 -8.27 2.27
C MET A 84 -16.71 -8.90 2.04
N GLY A 85 -15.88 -8.95 3.07
CA GLY A 85 -14.57 -9.57 3.09
C GLY A 85 -14.46 -10.70 4.10
N LYS A 86 -13.27 -10.86 4.66
CA LYS A 86 -12.96 -11.88 5.65
C LYS A 86 -13.87 -11.75 6.89
N ASP A 87 -14.23 -12.90 7.47
CA ASP A 87 -15.02 -13.00 8.69
C ASP A 87 -16.44 -12.40 8.60
N ASN A 88 -16.98 -12.36 7.38
CA ASN A 88 -18.32 -11.79 7.09
C ASN A 88 -18.46 -10.33 7.57
N LYS A 89 -17.37 -9.57 7.45
CA LYS A 89 -17.37 -8.14 7.75
C LYS A 89 -17.34 -7.34 6.45
N PRO A 90 -17.93 -6.13 6.43
CA PRO A 90 -17.73 -5.21 5.33
C PRO A 90 -16.26 -5.03 4.99
N LEU A 91 -15.94 -4.96 3.70
CA LEU A 91 -14.58 -4.73 3.26
C LEU A 91 -14.10 -3.37 3.79
N ASN A 92 -12.97 -3.38 4.50
CA ASN A 92 -12.32 -2.16 4.93
C ASN A 92 -11.69 -1.46 3.72
N GLY A 93 -12.36 -0.45 3.19
CA GLY A 93 -11.91 0.30 2.02
C GLY A 93 -12.56 -0.16 0.72
N SER A 94 -11.96 0.23 -0.41
CA SER A 94 -12.45 -0.09 -1.74
C SER A 94 -11.92 -1.46 -2.23
N ILE A 95 -12.60 -2.04 -3.22
CA ILE A 95 -12.05 -3.23 -3.91
C ILE A 95 -10.71 -2.93 -4.59
N LEU A 96 -10.44 -1.69 -4.96
CA LEU A 96 -9.13 -1.28 -5.51
C LEU A 96 -8.02 -1.39 -4.47
N THR A 97 -8.30 -0.99 -3.23
CA THR A 97 -7.38 -1.17 -2.10
C THR A 97 -7.07 -2.64 -1.88
N TYR A 98 -8.10 -3.48 -1.85
CA TYR A 98 -7.93 -4.92 -1.73
C TYR A 98 -7.17 -5.52 -2.93
N PHE A 99 -7.47 -5.06 -4.15
CA PHE A 99 -6.76 -5.48 -5.36
C PHE A 99 -5.27 -5.14 -5.28
N MET A 100 -4.92 -3.92 -4.88
CA MET A 100 -3.52 -3.50 -4.71
C MET A 100 -2.81 -4.29 -3.61
N SER A 101 -3.53 -4.74 -2.58
CA SER A 101 -2.96 -5.62 -1.56
C SER A 101 -2.54 -6.98 -2.15
N ILE A 102 -3.36 -7.55 -3.01
CA ILE A 102 -3.00 -8.77 -3.75
C ILE A 102 -1.82 -8.50 -4.68
N ALA A 103 -1.85 -7.38 -5.43
CA ALA A 103 -0.78 -7.00 -6.34
C ALA A 103 0.57 -6.92 -5.64
N ARG A 104 0.57 -6.39 -4.42
CA ARG A 104 1.77 -6.31 -3.61
C ARG A 104 2.31 -7.68 -3.22
N ASN A 105 1.44 -8.59 -2.81
CA ASN A 105 1.85 -9.98 -2.55
C ASN A 105 2.41 -10.65 -3.81
N LYS A 106 1.78 -10.45 -4.97
CA LYS A 106 2.27 -10.97 -6.25
C LYS A 106 3.61 -10.35 -6.66
N TYR A 107 3.83 -9.07 -6.39
CA TYR A 107 5.13 -8.43 -6.58
C TYR A 107 6.21 -9.04 -5.67
N LEU A 108 5.89 -9.36 -4.42
CA LEU A 108 6.79 -10.03 -3.50
C LEU A 108 7.14 -11.46 -3.96
N GLU A 109 6.13 -12.21 -4.45
CA GLU A 109 6.34 -13.53 -5.04
C GLU A 109 7.26 -13.43 -6.27
N TYR A 110 6.96 -12.51 -7.19
CA TYR A 110 7.77 -12.24 -8.37
C TYR A 110 9.23 -11.92 -8.02
N GLY A 111 9.47 -11.08 -7.03
CA GLY A 111 10.82 -10.72 -6.58
C GLY A 111 11.60 -11.91 -5.97
N ARG A 112 10.90 -12.89 -5.36
CA ARG A 112 11.53 -14.13 -4.87
C ARG A 112 11.90 -15.08 -6.00
N GLU A 113 11.06 -15.15 -7.03
CA GLU A 113 11.30 -16.00 -8.22
C GLU A 113 12.35 -15.39 -9.16
N HIS A 114 12.49 -14.06 -9.14
CA HIS A 114 13.40 -13.29 -9.99
C HIS A 114 14.36 -12.41 -9.15
N PRO A 115 15.31 -13.00 -8.41
CA PRO A 115 16.14 -12.28 -7.45
C PRO A 115 17.00 -11.16 -8.06
N VAL A 116 17.21 -11.14 -9.38
CA VAL A 116 17.94 -10.09 -10.10
C VAL A 116 17.17 -8.75 -10.09
N TYR A 117 15.83 -8.79 -9.98
CA TYR A 117 14.97 -7.59 -9.95
C TYR A 117 14.71 -7.06 -8.54
N ALA A 118 15.05 -7.82 -7.51
CA ALA A 118 14.98 -7.35 -6.14
C ALA A 118 16.24 -6.56 -5.82
N ASP A 119 16.28 -5.29 -6.21
CA ASP A 119 17.38 -4.40 -5.80
C ASP A 119 17.47 -4.41 -4.27
N PRO A 120 18.60 -4.91 -3.71
CA PRO A 120 18.82 -4.99 -2.27
C PRO A 120 18.74 -3.64 -1.56
N GLU A 121 18.85 -2.54 -2.29
CA GLU A 121 18.84 -1.19 -1.77
C GLU A 121 17.45 -0.58 -1.71
N THR A 122 16.46 -1.15 -2.39
CA THR A 122 15.08 -0.69 -2.30
C THR A 122 14.51 -1.02 -0.93
N GLU A 123 13.65 -0.15 -0.42
CA GLU A 123 12.92 -0.36 0.84
C GLU A 123 12.18 -1.70 0.84
N LEU A 124 11.62 -2.05 -0.30
CA LEU A 124 10.89 -3.30 -0.48
C LEU A 124 11.82 -4.52 -0.46
N GLY A 125 13.00 -4.47 -1.10
CA GLY A 125 13.98 -5.56 -1.03
C GLY A 125 14.48 -5.81 0.40
N ARG A 126 14.40 -4.80 1.29
CA ARG A 126 14.71 -4.93 2.73
C ARG A 126 13.53 -5.45 3.54
N LEU A 127 12.31 -5.00 3.22
CA LEU A 127 11.08 -5.50 3.85
C LEU A 127 10.89 -6.99 3.57
N LEU A 128 11.22 -7.44 2.35
CA LEU A 128 11.18 -8.84 1.95
C LEU A 128 12.09 -9.76 2.75
N ARG A 129 13.20 -9.21 3.27
CA ARG A 129 14.23 -9.95 4.03
C ARG A 129 14.09 -9.79 5.54
N ALA A 130 13.20 -8.92 6.03
CA ALA A 130 12.96 -8.76 7.45
C ALA A 130 12.16 -9.94 7.99
N GLU A 131 12.73 -10.67 8.94
CA GLU A 131 12.01 -11.71 9.68
C GLU A 131 10.78 -11.08 10.37
N GLY A 132 9.61 -11.68 10.19
CA GLY A 132 8.35 -11.22 10.81
C GLY A 132 7.64 -10.10 10.05
N PHE A 133 8.01 -9.78 8.81
CA PHE A 133 7.25 -8.86 7.97
C PHE A 133 5.95 -9.53 7.50
N ASP A 134 4.81 -9.03 7.99
CA ASP A 134 3.49 -9.38 7.45
C ASP A 134 3.09 -8.33 6.39
N PRO A 135 3.01 -8.73 5.11
CA PRO A 135 2.56 -7.83 4.05
C PRO A 135 1.15 -7.29 4.28
N ASN A 136 0.26 -8.07 4.90
CA ASN A 136 -1.12 -7.66 5.14
C ASN A 136 -1.18 -6.59 6.25
N GLU A 137 -0.42 -6.75 7.33
CA GLU A 137 -0.34 -5.74 8.39
C GLU A 137 0.21 -4.40 7.86
N TYR A 138 1.16 -4.45 6.93
CA TYR A 138 1.71 -3.25 6.30
C TYR A 138 0.73 -2.61 5.32
N ILE A 139 -0.06 -3.41 4.60
CA ILE A 139 -1.09 -2.95 3.66
C ILE A 139 -2.26 -2.34 4.41
N ASP A 140 -2.73 -2.98 5.47
CA ASP A 140 -3.79 -2.43 6.33
C ASP A 140 -3.35 -1.07 6.91
N MET A 141 -2.07 -0.91 7.20
CA MET A 141 -1.51 0.35 7.67
C MET A 141 -1.43 1.44 6.59
N LEU A 142 -1.21 1.08 5.31
CA LEU A 142 -1.06 2.05 4.21
C LEU A 142 -2.39 2.42 3.54
N TYR A 143 -3.35 1.49 3.52
CA TYR A 143 -4.57 1.61 2.73
C TYR A 143 -5.84 1.57 3.59
N ASP A 144 -5.71 1.66 4.93
CA ASP A 144 -6.91 1.84 5.74
C ASP A 144 -7.57 3.17 5.37
N SER A 145 -8.81 3.07 4.95
CA SER A 145 -9.62 4.11 4.31
C SER A 145 -10.02 5.28 5.22
N GLY A 146 -9.35 5.46 6.31
CA GLY A 146 -9.33 6.71 7.04
C GLY A 146 -8.57 7.75 6.24
N GLU A 147 -9.19 8.25 5.14
CA GLU A 147 -8.67 9.36 4.35
C GLU A 147 -7.93 10.36 5.24
N ASN A 148 -6.66 10.55 4.99
CA ASN A 148 -5.76 11.46 5.69
C ASN A 148 -5.34 11.08 7.12
N MET A 149 -6.03 10.20 7.85
CA MET A 149 -5.68 9.94 9.25
C MET A 149 -4.26 9.37 9.40
N MET A 150 -3.85 8.45 8.51
CA MET A 150 -2.49 7.91 8.55
C MET A 150 -1.46 8.95 8.09
N LEU A 151 -1.77 9.73 7.05
CA LEU A 151 -0.90 10.82 6.60
C LEU A 151 -0.75 11.89 7.68
N ASP A 152 -1.84 12.24 8.36
CA ASP A 152 -1.82 13.17 9.50
C ASP A 152 -0.99 12.62 10.66
N ILE A 153 -1.13 11.33 10.97
CA ILE A 153 -0.31 10.67 12.01
C ILE A 153 1.16 10.68 11.62
N ILE A 154 1.50 10.36 10.37
CA ILE A 154 2.89 10.37 9.88
C ILE A 154 3.46 11.79 9.96
N ALA A 155 2.73 12.80 9.49
CA ALA A 155 3.14 14.20 9.55
C ALA A 155 3.35 14.65 11.00
N ASP A 156 2.42 14.32 11.90
CA ASP A 156 2.51 14.61 13.32
C ASP A 156 3.74 13.93 13.96
N VAL A 157 3.94 12.66 13.70
CA VAL A 157 5.12 11.93 14.22
C VAL A 157 6.42 12.54 13.69
N ILE A 158 6.52 12.86 12.39
CA ILE A 158 7.72 13.47 11.82
C ILE A 158 8.01 14.83 12.49
N SER A 159 6.97 15.63 12.77
CA SER A 159 7.13 16.92 13.43
C SER A 159 7.67 16.81 14.86
N HIS A 160 7.35 15.73 15.55
CA HIS A 160 7.79 15.45 16.94
C HIS A 160 9.08 14.62 17.02
N MET A 161 9.62 14.17 15.89
CA MET A 161 10.92 13.48 15.88
C MET A 161 12.07 14.43 16.16
N SER A 162 13.25 13.87 16.49
CA SER A 162 14.45 14.69 16.58
C SER A 162 14.71 15.45 15.28
N PRO A 163 15.18 16.71 15.32
CA PRO A 163 15.39 17.55 14.13
C PRO A 163 16.21 16.84 13.04
N ARG A 164 17.21 16.05 13.45
CA ARG A 164 18.04 15.27 12.53
C ARG A 164 17.24 14.18 11.81
N CYS A 165 16.37 13.46 12.52
CA CYS A 165 15.54 12.43 11.90
C CYS A 165 14.48 13.03 10.97
N SER A 166 13.81 14.09 11.42
CA SER A 166 12.83 14.81 10.59
C SER A 166 13.47 15.29 9.30
N GLN A 167 14.62 15.95 9.35
CA GLN A 167 15.34 16.44 8.17
C GLN A 167 15.75 15.32 7.20
N ILE A 168 16.30 14.21 7.72
CA ILE A 168 16.69 13.07 6.88
C ILE A 168 15.49 12.48 6.16
N LEU A 169 14.38 12.25 6.88
CA LEU A 169 13.19 11.65 6.31
C LEU A 169 12.52 12.61 5.32
N THR A 170 12.39 13.89 5.65
CA THR A 170 11.83 14.89 4.74
C THR A 170 12.64 15.00 3.45
N LYS A 171 13.96 15.14 3.55
CA LYS A 171 14.83 15.26 2.37
C LYS A 171 14.77 14.01 1.48
N PHE A 172 14.69 12.83 2.07
CA PHE A 172 14.72 11.58 1.33
C PHE A 172 13.35 11.23 0.71
N TYR A 173 12.23 11.43 1.45
CA TYR A 173 10.91 10.97 1.02
C TYR A 173 10.00 12.06 0.44
N TYR A 174 10.15 13.32 0.88
CA TYR A 174 9.34 14.42 0.37
C TYR A 174 10.09 15.27 -0.68
N GLU A 175 11.40 15.46 -0.50
CA GLU A 175 12.22 16.19 -1.47
C GLU A 175 12.89 15.25 -2.49
N GLU A 176 12.67 13.95 -2.38
CA GLU A 176 13.18 12.86 -3.27
C GLU A 176 14.69 12.95 -3.53
N LYS A 177 15.44 13.47 -2.56
CA LYS A 177 16.89 13.64 -2.68
C LYS A 177 17.64 12.33 -2.52
N LYS A 178 18.67 12.12 -3.34
CA LYS A 178 19.61 11.01 -3.18
C LYS A 178 20.41 11.15 -1.89
N LEU A 179 20.81 10.02 -1.31
CA LEU A 179 21.57 10.02 -0.03
C LEU A 179 22.89 10.78 -0.14
N GLU A 180 23.56 10.77 -1.31
CA GLU A 180 24.76 11.55 -1.55
C GLU A 180 24.51 13.05 -1.40
N THR A 181 23.42 13.55 -1.98
CA THR A 181 23.00 14.94 -1.88
C THR A 181 22.66 15.31 -0.44
N ILE A 182 21.95 14.44 0.26
CA ILE A 182 21.61 14.65 1.68
C ILE A 182 22.87 14.67 2.54
N LEU A 183 23.85 13.84 2.25
CA LEU A 183 25.12 13.82 2.96
C LEU A 183 25.89 15.16 2.81
N MET A 184 25.90 15.72 1.60
CA MET A 184 26.52 17.04 1.37
C MET A 184 25.78 18.17 2.12
N GLU A 185 24.47 18.08 2.23
CA GLU A 185 23.65 19.08 2.95
C GLU A 185 23.67 18.92 4.47
N MET A 186 24.17 17.77 4.97
CA MET A 186 24.20 17.45 6.40
C MET A 186 25.62 17.10 6.87
N PRO A 187 26.54 18.07 6.92
CA PRO A 187 27.96 17.82 7.21
C PRO A 187 28.24 17.25 8.61
N THR A 188 27.24 17.22 9.47
CA THR A 188 27.33 16.59 10.80
C THR A 188 27.25 15.07 10.74
N ILE A 189 27.06 14.48 9.56
CA ILE A 189 27.03 13.03 9.33
C ILE A 189 28.33 12.66 8.61
N GLU A 190 29.10 11.78 9.23
CA GLU A 190 30.51 11.53 8.84
C GLU A 190 30.64 10.68 7.56
N SER A 191 29.65 9.87 7.21
CA SER A 191 29.74 8.98 6.05
C SER A 191 28.38 8.60 5.49
N TYR A 192 28.40 8.10 4.24
CA TYR A 192 27.24 7.56 3.55
C TYR A 192 26.58 6.41 4.35
N ASP A 193 27.37 5.48 4.87
CA ASP A 193 26.87 4.35 5.66
C ASP A 193 26.27 4.79 7.00
N ALA A 194 26.86 5.81 7.61
CA ALA A 194 26.29 6.42 8.83
C ALA A 194 24.94 7.07 8.53
N LEU A 195 24.80 7.78 7.39
CA LEU A 195 23.53 8.38 6.95
C LEU A 195 22.49 7.29 6.66
N LYS A 196 22.87 6.25 5.90
CA LYS A 196 22.02 5.11 5.56
C LYS A 196 21.49 4.41 6.82
N THR A 197 22.38 4.12 7.77
CA THR A 197 22.04 3.51 9.05
C THR A 197 21.11 4.43 9.87
N LYS A 198 21.41 5.73 9.91
CA LYS A 198 20.61 6.71 10.62
C LYS A 198 19.22 6.85 10.01
N LYS A 199 19.11 6.93 8.69
CA LYS A 199 17.81 6.96 7.96
C LYS A 199 16.95 5.76 8.37
N ASN A 200 17.52 4.55 8.34
CA ASN A 200 16.80 3.33 8.70
C ASN A 200 16.33 3.34 10.17
N LYS A 201 17.18 3.81 11.10
CA LYS A 201 16.77 3.96 12.52
C LYS A 201 15.64 4.98 12.68
N CYS A 202 15.70 6.11 11.98
CA CYS A 202 14.65 7.12 12.00
C CYS A 202 13.33 6.58 11.41
N MET A 203 13.39 5.83 10.31
CA MET A 203 12.22 5.20 9.70
C MET A 203 11.58 4.16 10.63
N ASN A 204 12.38 3.31 11.27
CA ASN A 204 11.84 2.33 12.23
C ASN A 204 11.19 3.00 13.44
N SER A 205 11.76 4.12 13.91
CA SER A 205 11.15 4.92 14.99
C SER A 205 9.83 5.54 14.54
N LEU A 206 9.77 6.11 13.31
CA LEU A 206 8.55 6.64 12.70
C LEU A 206 7.45 5.57 12.66
N ARG A 207 7.77 4.41 12.09
CA ARG A 207 6.82 3.29 11.96
C ARG A 207 6.26 2.84 13.31
N LYS A 208 7.12 2.69 14.30
CA LYS A 208 6.69 2.29 15.65
C LYS A 208 5.73 3.32 16.24
N SER A 209 6.12 4.60 16.24
CA SER A 209 5.30 5.67 16.82
C SER A 209 3.98 5.85 16.07
N ALA A 210 3.99 5.81 14.73
CA ALA A 210 2.77 5.92 13.93
C ALA A 210 1.81 4.75 14.20
N ARG A 211 2.32 3.53 14.28
CA ARG A 211 1.52 2.33 14.63
C ARG A 211 0.88 2.45 16.01
N ASP A 212 1.63 2.91 16.99
CA ASP A 212 1.14 3.05 18.38
C ASP A 212 0.05 4.14 18.49
N ILE A 213 0.16 5.22 17.73
CA ILE A 213 -0.87 6.28 17.67
C ILE A 213 -2.10 5.77 16.93
N TYR A 214 -1.90 5.09 15.80
CA TYR A 214 -2.99 4.52 14.99
C TYR A 214 -3.82 3.52 15.79
N LYS A 215 -3.16 2.56 16.47
CA LYS A 215 -3.85 1.60 17.34
C LYS A 215 -4.66 2.27 18.47
N ARG A 216 -4.15 3.36 19.04
CA ARG A 216 -4.88 4.14 20.06
C ARG A 216 -6.12 4.81 19.48
N LYS A 217 -6.01 5.37 18.26
CA LYS A 217 -7.15 6.06 17.60
C LYS A 217 -8.23 5.11 17.12
N LEU A 218 -7.90 3.85 16.81
CA LEU A 218 -8.88 2.82 16.45
C LEU A 218 -9.65 2.28 17.67
N ASN A 219 -9.05 2.35 18.86
CA ASN A 219 -9.64 1.83 20.09
C ASN A 219 -10.34 2.91 20.94
N SER A 220 -10.39 4.15 20.46
CA SER A 220 -11.08 5.29 21.07
C SER A 220 -12.37 5.63 20.34
#